data_f8caa5cebcfdd872c98ee0d6aa7a2c15
#
_entry.id   f8caa5cebcfdd872c98ee0d6aa7a2c15
#
_cell.length_a   1.000
_cell.length_b   1.000
_cell.length_c   1.000
_cell.angle_alpha   90.00
_cell.angle_beta   90.00
_cell.angle_gamma   90.00
#
_symmetry.space_group_name_H-M   'P 1'
#
loop_
_entity.id
_entity.type
_entity.pdbx_description
1 polymer ?
#
loop_
_entity_poly.entity_id
_entity_poly.type
_entity_poly.pdbx_seq_one_letter_code
_entity_poly.pdbx_strand_id
1 'polypeptide(L)'
;MPYIDGFVTPVPTAKKDQYIAHTIKATEVLKEHGALKVVECWGDDIPEGKVTSFPMAVQCKADETVVFSWMVWPSKAVRDSGWEKIMKDPRMTDQVNPMPFDGKRLIYGGFNIILDL
;
A
#
# COMPACT_ATOMS: atom_id res chain seq x y z
N MET A 1 19.02 -3.17 -9.67
CA MET A 1 18.67 -3.51 -8.28
C MET A 1 17.17 -3.28 -8.07
N PRO A 2 16.44 -4.26 -7.57
CA PRO A 2 15.03 -4.06 -7.23
C PRO A 2 14.83 -2.94 -6.21
N TYR A 3 13.69 -2.31 -6.29
CA TYR A 3 13.33 -1.19 -5.44
C TYR A 3 11.96 -1.45 -4.81
N ILE A 4 11.76 -1.03 -3.57
CA ILE A 4 10.57 -1.34 -2.80
C ILE A 4 9.81 -0.08 -2.43
N ASP A 5 8.51 -0.05 -2.68
CA ASP A 5 7.59 0.88 -2.02
C ASP A 5 6.92 0.15 -0.86
N GLY A 6 6.93 0.78 0.31
CA GLY A 6 6.29 0.25 1.51
C GLY A 6 5.12 1.12 1.95
N PHE A 7 4.09 0.50 2.51
CA PHE A 7 2.86 1.19 2.93
C PHE A 7 2.38 0.66 4.27
N VAL A 8 1.83 1.55 5.08
CA VAL A 8 1.04 1.17 6.25
C VAL A 8 -0.28 1.93 6.17
N THR A 9 -1.39 1.21 6.25
CA THR A 9 -2.72 1.75 5.96
C THR A 9 -3.71 1.34 7.05
N PRO A 10 -4.47 2.28 7.66
CA PRO A 10 -5.57 1.93 8.53
C PRO A 10 -6.82 1.67 7.69
N VAL A 11 -7.39 0.48 7.79
CA VAL A 11 -8.56 0.07 7.00
C VAL A 11 -9.70 -0.32 7.94
N PRO A 12 -10.93 0.18 7.74
CA PRO A 12 -12.07 -0.30 8.52
C PRO A 12 -12.15 -1.82 8.48
N THR A 13 -12.15 -2.45 9.65
CA THR A 13 -12.13 -3.91 9.75
C THR A 13 -13.28 -4.56 9.00
N ALA A 14 -14.46 -3.92 9.01
CA ALA A 14 -15.64 -4.41 8.32
C ALA A 14 -15.53 -4.31 6.78
N LYS A 15 -14.53 -3.60 6.25
CA LYS A 15 -14.35 -3.39 4.82
C LYS A 15 -13.22 -4.22 4.21
N LYS A 16 -12.82 -5.30 4.87
CA LYS A 16 -11.73 -6.16 4.40
C LYS A 16 -11.93 -6.64 2.97
N ASP A 17 -13.11 -7.14 2.64
CA ASP A 17 -13.40 -7.67 1.30
C ASP A 17 -13.39 -6.56 0.25
N GLN A 18 -13.91 -5.39 0.58
CA GLN A 18 -13.86 -4.21 -0.30
C GLN A 18 -12.42 -3.75 -0.53
N TYR A 19 -11.59 -3.83 0.51
CA TYR A 19 -10.16 -3.50 0.40
C TYR A 19 -9.44 -4.46 -0.55
N ILE A 20 -9.69 -5.77 -0.40
CA ILE A 20 -9.11 -6.78 -1.29
C ILE A 20 -9.51 -6.52 -2.74
N ALA A 21 -10.79 -6.26 -3.00
CA ALA A 21 -11.28 -5.97 -4.34
C ALA A 21 -10.63 -4.69 -4.92
N HIS A 22 -10.49 -3.66 -4.09
CA HIS A 22 -9.82 -2.42 -4.47
C HIS A 22 -8.37 -2.67 -4.87
N THR A 23 -7.62 -3.42 -4.06
CA THR A 23 -6.20 -3.69 -4.31
C THR A 23 -5.97 -4.58 -5.53
N ILE A 24 -6.88 -5.51 -5.82
CA ILE A 24 -6.80 -6.34 -7.03
C ILE A 24 -6.86 -5.45 -8.27
N LYS A 25 -7.85 -4.55 -8.34
CA LYS A 25 -7.98 -3.61 -9.47
C LYS A 25 -6.76 -2.70 -9.59
N ALA A 26 -6.29 -2.16 -8.47
CA ALA A 26 -5.11 -1.30 -8.46
C ALA A 26 -3.87 -2.07 -8.93
N THR A 27 -3.69 -3.30 -8.47
CA THR A 27 -2.52 -4.13 -8.82
C THR A 27 -2.43 -4.38 -10.32
N GLU A 28 -3.55 -4.60 -11.00
CA GLU A 28 -3.57 -4.77 -12.46
C GLU A 28 -2.94 -3.54 -13.15
N VAL A 29 -3.32 -2.35 -12.73
CA VAL A 29 -2.77 -1.10 -13.27
C VAL A 29 -1.30 -0.95 -12.92
N LEU A 30 -0.93 -1.23 -11.68
CA LEU A 30 0.44 -1.12 -11.19
C LEU A 30 1.39 -2.02 -11.99
N LYS A 31 0.97 -3.25 -12.26
CA LYS A 31 1.77 -4.21 -13.04
C LYS A 31 1.92 -3.78 -14.50
N GLU A 32 0.90 -3.21 -15.11
CA GLU A 32 0.99 -2.66 -16.46
C GLU A 32 2.03 -1.55 -16.56
N HIS A 33 2.24 -0.80 -15.49
CA HIS A 33 3.20 0.30 -15.45
C HIS A 33 4.55 -0.07 -14.81
N GLY A 34 4.82 -1.37 -14.65
CA GLY A 34 6.15 -1.87 -14.35
C GLY A 34 6.36 -2.51 -12.98
N ALA A 35 5.37 -2.53 -12.10
CA ALA A 35 5.50 -3.24 -10.82
C ALA A 35 5.62 -4.75 -11.08
N LEU A 36 6.55 -5.39 -10.37
CA LEU A 36 6.76 -6.84 -10.49
C LEU A 36 5.85 -7.62 -9.56
N LYS A 37 5.60 -7.08 -8.36
CA LYS A 37 4.91 -7.79 -7.29
C LYS A 37 4.26 -6.79 -6.36
N VAL A 38 3.05 -7.12 -5.89
CA VAL A 38 2.33 -6.38 -4.87
C VAL A 38 1.88 -7.36 -3.81
N VAL A 39 2.17 -7.06 -2.55
CA VAL A 39 1.79 -7.91 -1.41
C VAL A 39 1.03 -7.07 -0.40
N GLU A 40 -0.14 -7.54 0.01
CA GLU A 40 -1.00 -6.90 1.01
C GLU A 40 -1.14 -7.82 2.21
N CYS A 41 -0.83 -7.32 3.41
CA CYS A 41 -0.87 -8.12 4.64
C CYS A 41 -1.83 -7.49 5.64
N TRP A 42 -2.81 -8.26 6.08
CA TRP A 42 -3.82 -7.84 7.06
C TRP A 42 -3.31 -8.04 8.46
N GLY A 43 -3.40 -7.01 9.32
CA GLY A 43 -2.92 -7.06 10.70
C GLY A 43 -3.57 -8.20 11.48
N ASP A 44 -2.75 -8.97 12.19
CA ASP A 44 -3.17 -10.14 12.98
C ASP A 44 -2.66 -10.05 14.42
N ASP A 45 -1.36 -9.98 14.60
CA ASP A 45 -0.72 -9.90 15.93
C ASP A 45 0.12 -8.63 16.00
N ILE A 46 -0.54 -7.52 16.31
CA ILE A 46 0.07 -6.19 16.29
C ILE A 46 0.09 -5.62 17.71
N PRO A 47 1.28 -5.46 18.31
CA PRO A 47 1.38 -4.82 19.64
C PRO A 47 0.92 -3.35 19.57
N GLU A 48 0.24 -2.92 20.63
CA GLU A 48 -0.20 -1.53 20.76
C GLU A 48 0.98 -0.57 20.94
N GLY A 49 2.08 -1.08 21.50
CA GLY A 49 3.27 -0.29 21.74
C GLY A 49 3.14 0.70 22.89
N LYS A 50 4.22 1.40 23.19
CA LYS A 50 4.26 2.46 24.23
C LYS A 50 4.74 3.78 23.63
N VAL A 51 5.89 3.77 22.95
CA VAL A 51 6.44 4.96 22.31
C VAL A 51 5.83 5.14 20.92
N THR A 52 5.79 4.05 20.16
CA THR A 52 5.15 4.00 18.83
C THR A 52 4.80 2.56 18.48
N SER A 53 4.06 2.40 17.41
CA SER A 53 3.61 1.10 16.89
C SER A 53 3.06 1.29 15.48
N PHE A 54 2.75 0.20 14.80
CA PHE A 54 2.03 0.30 13.53
C PHE A 54 0.69 1.04 13.67
N PRO A 55 -0.16 0.72 14.68
CA PRO A 55 -1.39 1.49 14.85
C PRO A 55 -1.17 2.97 15.16
N MET A 56 -0.21 3.31 16.03
CA MET A 56 0.09 4.70 16.35
C MET A 56 0.56 5.48 15.14
N ALA A 57 1.37 4.86 14.28
CA ALA A 57 1.94 5.52 13.11
C ALA A 57 0.88 6.01 12.12
N VAL A 58 -0.28 5.35 12.07
CA VAL A 58 -1.38 5.69 11.17
C VAL A 58 -2.64 6.14 11.90
N GLN A 59 -2.53 6.45 13.19
CA GLN A 59 -3.67 6.87 14.02
C GLN A 59 -4.86 5.93 13.87
N CYS A 60 -4.60 4.63 13.95
CA CYS A 60 -5.57 3.58 13.73
C CYS A 60 -6.68 3.64 14.80
N LYS A 61 -7.94 3.65 14.36
CA LYS A 61 -9.09 3.67 15.24
C LYS A 61 -9.43 2.26 15.73
N ALA A 62 -10.27 2.15 16.77
CA ALA A 62 -10.65 0.88 17.36
C ALA A 62 -11.36 -0.07 16.37
N ASP A 63 -12.08 0.49 15.39
CA ASP A 63 -12.81 -0.28 14.37
C ASP A 63 -12.00 -0.48 13.08
N GLU A 64 -10.70 -0.18 13.13
CA GLU A 64 -9.80 -0.32 11.99
C GLU A 64 -8.73 -1.37 12.23
N THR A 65 -8.22 -1.93 11.15
CA THR A 65 -7.10 -2.87 11.14
C THR A 65 -5.95 -2.27 10.34
N VAL A 66 -4.73 -2.45 10.85
CA VAL A 66 -3.52 -2.01 10.15
C VAL A 66 -3.20 -2.99 9.04
N VAL A 67 -2.96 -2.46 7.84
CA VAL A 67 -2.49 -3.22 6.68
C VAL A 67 -1.04 -2.83 6.40
N PHE A 68 -0.17 -3.82 6.28
CA PHE A 68 1.22 -3.65 5.87
C PHE A 68 1.38 -4.19 4.46
N SER A 69 1.89 -3.37 3.55
CA SER A 69 2.01 -3.78 2.16
C SER A 69 3.30 -3.28 1.53
N TRP A 70 3.72 -3.96 0.46
CA TRP A 70 4.87 -3.53 -0.31
C TRP A 70 4.70 -3.86 -1.78
N MET A 71 5.43 -3.11 -2.61
CA MET A 71 5.52 -3.31 -4.05
C MET A 71 6.98 -3.46 -4.43
N VAL A 72 7.25 -4.37 -5.34
CA VAL A 72 8.59 -4.60 -5.87
C VAL A 72 8.66 -4.06 -7.29
N TRP A 73 9.67 -3.23 -7.56
CA TRP A 73 9.97 -2.68 -8.88
C TRP A 73 11.32 -3.17 -9.37
N PRO A 74 11.54 -3.29 -10.70
CA PRO A 74 12.84 -3.68 -11.23
C PRO A 74 13.97 -2.72 -10.83
N SER A 75 13.64 -1.43 -10.71
CA SER A 75 14.58 -0.37 -10.36
C SER A 75 13.83 0.87 -9.90
N LYS A 76 14.54 1.80 -9.28
CA LYS A 76 13.97 3.09 -8.93
C LYS A 76 13.51 3.88 -10.15
N ALA A 77 14.26 3.82 -11.26
CA ALA A 77 13.89 4.50 -12.49
C ALA A 77 12.56 4.01 -13.06
N VAL A 78 12.35 2.70 -13.08
CA VAL A 78 11.06 2.10 -13.52
C VAL A 78 9.94 2.49 -12.56
N ARG A 79 10.22 2.49 -11.27
CA ARG A 79 9.25 2.90 -10.23
C ARG A 79 8.82 4.35 -10.43
N ASP A 80 9.77 5.27 -10.60
CA ASP A 80 9.46 6.70 -10.76
C ASP A 80 8.65 6.95 -12.03
N SER A 81 9.05 6.34 -13.15
CA SER A 81 8.32 6.41 -14.42
C SER A 81 6.93 5.77 -14.30
N GLY A 82 6.84 4.64 -13.60
CA GLY A 82 5.60 3.91 -13.38
C GLY A 82 4.58 4.76 -12.61
N TRP A 83 4.99 5.37 -11.51
CA TRP A 83 4.11 6.24 -10.73
C TRP A 83 3.61 7.44 -11.50
N GLU A 84 4.44 8.05 -12.34
CA GLU A 84 4.00 9.13 -13.22
C GLU A 84 2.83 8.71 -14.10
N LYS A 85 2.91 7.53 -14.68
CA LYS A 85 1.85 6.98 -15.54
C LYS A 85 0.62 6.57 -14.75
N ILE A 86 0.81 5.95 -13.57
CA ILE A 86 -0.26 5.51 -12.69
C ILE A 86 -1.10 6.71 -12.22
N MET A 87 -0.46 7.81 -11.84
CA MET A 87 -1.15 9.01 -11.36
C MET A 87 -2.03 9.65 -12.44
N LYS A 88 -1.76 9.36 -13.72
CA LYS A 88 -2.54 9.85 -14.86
C LYS A 88 -3.53 8.83 -15.39
N ASP A 89 -3.51 7.60 -14.88
CA ASP A 89 -4.38 6.52 -15.34
C ASP A 89 -5.78 6.70 -14.77
N PRO A 90 -6.83 6.81 -15.62
CA PRO A 90 -8.19 7.04 -15.14
C PRO A 90 -8.75 5.89 -14.28
N ARG A 91 -8.17 4.69 -14.38
CA ARG A 91 -8.58 3.55 -13.54
C ARG A 91 -8.16 3.71 -12.08
N MET A 92 -7.26 4.66 -11.77
CA MET A 92 -6.78 4.95 -10.42
C MET A 92 -7.51 6.15 -9.79
N THR A 93 -8.57 6.63 -10.39
CA THR A 93 -9.40 7.71 -9.82
C THR A 93 -10.41 7.14 -8.83
N ASP A 94 -10.84 7.98 -7.88
CA ASP A 94 -11.88 7.61 -6.91
C ASP A 94 -13.21 7.25 -7.57
N GLN A 95 -13.47 7.78 -8.78
CA GLN A 95 -14.68 7.47 -9.53
C GLN A 95 -14.70 6.05 -10.06
N VAL A 96 -13.54 5.51 -10.44
CA VAL A 96 -13.42 4.17 -11.02
C VAL A 96 -13.10 3.12 -9.96
N ASN A 97 -12.20 3.46 -9.03
CA ASN A 97 -11.76 2.55 -7.98
C ASN A 97 -11.63 3.30 -6.64
N PRO A 98 -12.74 3.58 -5.95
CA PRO A 98 -12.69 4.34 -4.70
C PRO A 98 -11.94 3.58 -3.61
N MET A 99 -11.14 4.32 -2.84
CA MET A 99 -10.43 3.77 -1.68
C MET A 99 -11.41 3.53 -0.52
N PRO A 100 -11.52 2.31 0.00
CA PRO A 100 -12.39 2.00 1.14
C PRO A 100 -11.73 2.33 2.49
N PHE A 101 -10.90 3.35 2.54
CA PHE A 101 -10.16 3.76 3.73
C PHE A 101 -9.80 5.25 3.65
N ASP A 102 -9.35 5.81 4.78
CA ASP A 102 -8.90 7.20 4.83
C ASP A 102 -7.46 7.32 4.31
N GLY A 103 -7.32 7.75 3.07
CA GLY A 103 -6.01 7.92 2.43
C GLY A 103 -5.11 8.97 3.06
N LYS A 104 -5.64 9.85 3.93
CA LYS A 104 -4.85 10.89 4.60
C LYS A 104 -3.96 10.32 5.71
N ARG A 105 -4.33 9.15 6.26
CA ARG A 105 -3.57 8.50 7.33
C ARG A 105 -2.65 7.39 6.84
N LEU A 106 -2.71 7.07 5.58
CA LEU A 106 -1.78 6.16 4.92
C LEU A 106 -0.37 6.77 4.94
N ILE A 107 0.61 5.98 5.35
CA ILE A 107 2.02 6.36 5.22
C ILE A 107 2.68 5.46 4.18
N TYR A 108 3.63 6.03 3.44
CA TYR A 108 4.31 5.30 2.37
C TYR A 108 5.68 5.90 2.08
N GLY A 109 6.51 5.13 1.42
CA GLY A 109 7.82 5.60 0.99
C GLY A 109 8.55 4.57 0.16
N GLY A 110 9.61 5.02 -0.51
CA GLY A 110 10.48 4.18 -1.32
C GLY A 110 11.76 3.81 -0.57
N PHE A 111 12.20 2.56 -0.75
CA PHE A 111 13.31 1.97 0.00
C PHE A 111 14.28 1.24 -0.91
N ASN A 112 15.57 1.46 -0.67
CA ASN A 112 16.62 0.65 -1.28
C ASN A 112 16.79 -0.65 -0.51
N ILE A 113 16.88 -1.76 -1.22
CA ILE A 113 17.22 -3.04 -0.59
C ILE A 113 18.71 -3.01 -0.28
N ILE A 114 19.06 -3.22 0.98
CA ILE A 114 20.46 -3.28 1.43
C ILE A 114 20.89 -4.69 1.83
N LEU A 115 19.96 -5.60 1.94
CA LEU A 115 20.21 -7.00 2.26
C LEU A 115 19.06 -7.85 1.75
N ASP A 116 19.39 -8.86 0.96
CA ASP A 116 18.45 -9.85 0.41
C ASP A 116 19.20 -11.17 0.25
N LEU A 117 19.15 -11.99 1.30
CA LEU A 117 19.87 -13.27 1.37
C LEU A 117 19.02 -14.45 0.90
#